data_c8ba86ca5a414a9f40f96c570328b4ed
#
_entry.id   c8ba86ca5a414a9f40f96c570328b4ed
#
_cell.length_a   1.000
_cell.length_b   1.000
_cell.length_c   1.000
_cell.angle_alpha   90.00
_cell.angle_beta   90.00
_cell.angle_gamma   90.00
#
_symmetry.space_group_name_H-M   'P 1'
#
loop_
_entity.id
_entity.type
_entity.pdbx_description
1 polymer ?
#
loop_
_entity_poly.entity_id
_entity_poly.type
_entity_poly.pdbx_seq_one_letter_code
_entity_poly.pdbx_strand_id
1 'polypeptide(L)'
;MSVTPSSSTGPQSVDRALAVLDAVADADRPVAAKALARRLGCALSTVYHLTGPLLARGYLVRTAEGYAPGPRVPALHRSHQRHHGLGAGTGELLGRLRRATGAEAYHTAYRDGRITVVDTTAPVTDAAHPFVPGPEDRAHATAHGKALLAALPRPLRRRYLAEHGMARFTERTITSAERFEAEAARVRDQGFAVSVGEADPAYTCLAVALPERGDGIVHALSVSLPTADFARRQGDLRAALVRAVPDFPALPEF
;
A
#
# COMPACT_ATOMS: atom_id res chain seq x y z
N MET A 1 -3.93 27.64 -1.24
CA MET A 1 -3.72 27.34 -2.67
C MET A 1 -4.58 26.16 -3.01
N SER A 2 -5.59 26.35 -3.84
CA SER A 2 -6.60 25.34 -4.20
C SER A 2 -5.96 24.25 -5.04
N VAL A 3 -5.94 23.02 -4.51
CA VAL A 3 -5.58 21.83 -5.28
C VAL A 3 -6.75 21.54 -6.22
N THR A 4 -6.55 21.78 -7.51
CA THR A 4 -7.48 21.37 -8.56
C THR A 4 -7.53 19.86 -8.59
N PRO A 5 -8.72 19.20 -8.51
CA PRO A 5 -8.82 17.76 -8.69
C PRO A 5 -8.38 17.43 -10.13
N SER A 6 -7.45 16.46 -10.26
CA SER A 6 -7.05 15.93 -11.56
C SER A 6 -8.30 15.43 -12.29
N SER A 7 -8.56 15.98 -13.48
CA SER A 7 -9.64 15.56 -14.36
C SER A 7 -9.38 14.10 -14.75
N SER A 8 -10.17 13.15 -14.23
CA SER A 8 -10.17 11.77 -14.68
C SER A 8 -10.53 11.74 -16.17
N THR A 9 -9.68 11.13 -16.97
CA THR A 9 -9.84 11.01 -18.43
C THR A 9 -10.84 9.91 -18.81
N GLY A 10 -11.53 9.32 -17.85
CA GLY A 10 -12.47 8.21 -18.02
C GLY A 10 -13.94 8.62 -18.07
N PRO A 11 -14.86 7.72 -18.47
CA PRO A 11 -16.29 7.98 -18.42
C PRO A 11 -16.73 8.24 -16.97
N GLN A 12 -17.36 9.38 -16.71
CA GLN A 12 -17.81 9.82 -15.38
C GLN A 12 -18.67 8.77 -14.63
N SER A 13 -19.38 7.90 -15.38
CA SER A 13 -20.16 6.81 -14.80
C SER A 13 -19.30 5.72 -14.16
N VAL A 14 -18.10 5.46 -14.71
CA VAL A 14 -17.15 4.50 -14.15
C VAL A 14 -16.57 5.03 -12.84
N ASP A 15 -16.09 6.27 -12.83
CA ASP A 15 -15.57 6.92 -11.63
C ASP A 15 -16.60 6.94 -10.51
N ARG A 16 -17.85 7.27 -10.83
CA ARG A 16 -18.95 7.27 -9.85
C ARG A 16 -19.29 5.87 -9.35
N ALA A 17 -19.21 4.84 -10.21
CA ALA A 17 -19.44 3.46 -9.78
C ALA A 17 -18.33 2.96 -8.84
N LEU A 18 -17.08 3.34 -9.10
CA LEU A 18 -15.95 3.07 -8.19
C LEU A 18 -16.12 3.81 -6.87
N ALA A 19 -16.50 5.10 -6.89
CA ALA A 19 -16.78 5.86 -5.67
C ALA A 19 -17.93 5.27 -4.81
N VAL A 20 -18.90 4.58 -5.44
CA VAL A 20 -19.91 3.79 -4.69
C VAL A 20 -19.25 2.61 -3.98
N LEU A 21 -18.35 1.87 -4.65
CA LEU A 21 -17.62 0.73 -4.03
C LEU A 21 -16.77 1.21 -2.86
N ASP A 22 -16.03 2.30 -3.04
CA ASP A 22 -15.21 2.90 -1.98
C ASP A 22 -16.07 3.29 -0.78
N ALA A 23 -17.20 3.99 -1.03
CA ALA A 23 -18.12 4.41 0.03
C ALA A 23 -18.72 3.26 0.83
N VAL A 24 -18.92 2.09 0.19
CA VAL A 24 -19.41 0.87 0.85
C VAL A 24 -18.28 0.14 1.56
N ALA A 25 -17.07 0.11 1.00
CA ALA A 25 -15.91 -0.53 1.59
C ALA A 25 -15.43 0.15 2.87
N ASP A 26 -15.53 1.50 2.94
CA ASP A 26 -15.15 2.30 4.09
C ASP A 26 -16.11 2.20 5.28
N ALA A 27 -17.29 1.65 5.07
CA ALA A 27 -18.31 1.63 6.08
C ALA A 27 -18.28 0.32 6.89
N ASP A 28 -18.33 0.44 8.22
CA ASP A 28 -18.42 -0.71 9.14
C ASP A 28 -19.77 -1.47 9.07
N ARG A 29 -20.76 -0.90 8.40
CA ARG A 29 -22.12 -1.45 8.27
C ARG A 29 -22.67 -1.19 6.86
N PRO A 30 -23.68 -1.99 6.43
CA PRO A 30 -24.33 -1.77 5.13
C PRO A 30 -24.81 -0.33 4.94
N VAL A 31 -24.56 0.24 3.76
CA VAL A 31 -24.81 1.65 3.47
C VAL A 31 -26.12 1.83 2.70
N ALA A 32 -27.06 2.58 3.28
CA ALA A 32 -28.34 2.86 2.64
C ALA A 32 -28.17 3.71 1.35
N ALA A 33 -29.00 3.48 0.34
CA ALA A 33 -28.97 4.23 -0.93
C ALA A 33 -29.04 5.75 -0.73
N LYS A 34 -29.84 6.23 0.24
CA LYS A 34 -29.93 7.66 0.56
C LYS A 34 -28.61 8.23 1.13
N ALA A 35 -27.87 7.43 1.89
CA ALA A 35 -26.57 7.82 2.43
C ALA A 35 -25.52 7.91 1.31
N LEU A 36 -25.53 6.97 0.37
CA LEU A 36 -24.69 7.01 -0.85
C LEU A 36 -25.01 8.25 -1.69
N ALA A 37 -26.29 8.53 -1.94
CA ALA A 37 -26.71 9.71 -2.71
C ALA A 37 -26.18 11.01 -2.09
N ARG A 38 -26.27 11.15 -0.78
CA ARG A 38 -25.75 12.30 -0.03
C ARG A 38 -24.23 12.38 -0.07
N ARG A 39 -23.52 11.25 0.17
CA ARG A 39 -22.04 11.18 0.16
C ARG A 39 -21.46 11.52 -1.22
N LEU A 40 -22.13 11.06 -2.29
CA LEU A 40 -21.68 11.26 -3.68
C LEU A 40 -22.23 12.53 -4.33
N GLY A 41 -23.06 13.30 -3.65
CA GLY A 41 -23.66 14.52 -4.19
C GLY A 41 -24.53 14.26 -5.44
N CYS A 42 -25.26 13.14 -5.52
CA CYS A 42 -26.05 12.77 -6.68
C CYS A 42 -27.49 12.36 -6.33
N ALA A 43 -28.37 12.31 -7.35
CA ALA A 43 -29.75 11.88 -7.17
C ALA A 43 -29.82 10.39 -6.78
N LEU A 44 -30.86 10.02 -6.03
CA LEU A 44 -31.11 8.63 -5.60
C LEU A 44 -31.27 7.67 -6.79
N SER A 45 -31.89 8.13 -7.87
CA SER A 45 -32.01 7.39 -9.15
C SER A 45 -30.63 7.05 -9.74
N THR A 46 -29.68 8.00 -9.66
CA THR A 46 -28.31 7.79 -10.11
C THR A 46 -27.64 6.70 -9.29
N VAL A 47 -27.82 6.67 -7.96
CA VAL A 47 -27.28 5.58 -7.10
C VAL A 47 -27.81 4.22 -7.57
N TYR A 48 -29.11 4.10 -7.86
CA TYR A 48 -29.67 2.83 -8.35
C TYR A 48 -29.10 2.41 -9.70
N HIS A 49 -28.87 3.36 -10.61
CA HIS A 49 -28.21 3.08 -11.90
C HIS A 49 -26.76 2.60 -11.72
N LEU A 50 -26.02 3.20 -10.80
CA LEU A 50 -24.63 2.81 -10.51
C LEU A 50 -24.54 1.47 -9.78
N THR A 51 -25.43 1.22 -8.81
CA THR A 51 -25.40 -0.02 -8.03
C THR A 51 -25.92 -1.24 -8.79
N GLY A 52 -26.79 -1.06 -9.78
CA GLY A 52 -27.36 -2.15 -10.59
C GLY A 52 -26.29 -3.05 -11.20
N PRO A 53 -25.36 -2.54 -12.02
CA PRO A 53 -24.26 -3.32 -12.59
C PRO A 53 -23.34 -3.94 -11.54
N LEU A 54 -23.10 -3.27 -10.42
CA LEU A 54 -22.25 -3.75 -9.32
C LEU A 54 -22.90 -4.95 -8.60
N LEU A 55 -24.22 -4.90 -8.38
CA LEU A 55 -24.99 -6.01 -7.85
C LEU A 55 -25.01 -7.20 -8.82
N ALA A 56 -25.32 -6.95 -10.09
CA ALA A 56 -25.36 -7.99 -11.12
C ALA A 56 -24.04 -8.75 -11.28
N ARG A 57 -22.91 -8.06 -11.04
CA ARG A 57 -21.56 -8.65 -11.13
C ARG A 57 -21.03 -9.15 -9.79
N GLY A 58 -21.79 -9.04 -8.72
CA GLY A 58 -21.43 -9.52 -7.37
C GLY A 58 -20.39 -8.67 -6.64
N TYR A 59 -20.13 -7.44 -7.08
CA TYR A 59 -19.28 -6.49 -6.34
C TYR A 59 -19.98 -5.94 -5.11
N LEU A 60 -21.30 -5.79 -5.17
CA LEU A 60 -22.16 -5.44 -4.05
C LEU A 60 -23.19 -6.55 -3.82
N VAL A 61 -23.70 -6.61 -2.60
CA VAL A 61 -24.91 -7.34 -2.24
C VAL A 61 -25.89 -6.37 -1.57
N ARG A 62 -27.19 -6.67 -1.73
CA ARG A 62 -28.26 -5.91 -1.07
C ARG A 62 -28.67 -6.64 0.21
N THR A 63 -28.66 -5.91 1.31
CA THR A 63 -29.16 -6.37 2.62
C THR A 63 -30.42 -5.59 3.00
N ALA A 64 -31.05 -5.95 4.10
CA ALA A 64 -32.19 -5.19 4.64
C ALA A 64 -31.81 -3.74 5.01
N GLU A 65 -30.56 -3.50 5.38
CA GLU A 65 -30.05 -2.20 5.84
C GLU A 65 -29.44 -1.34 4.72
N GLY A 66 -29.10 -1.95 3.56
CA GLY A 66 -28.48 -1.24 2.46
C GLY A 66 -27.57 -2.12 1.60
N TYR A 67 -26.48 -1.54 1.14
CA TYR A 67 -25.46 -2.21 0.31
C TYR A 67 -24.26 -2.59 1.15
N ALA A 68 -23.72 -3.79 0.90
CA ALA A 68 -22.50 -4.30 1.50
C ALA A 68 -21.58 -4.86 0.40
N PRO A 69 -20.25 -5.06 0.66
CA PRO A 69 -19.35 -5.72 -0.28
C PRO A 69 -19.85 -7.12 -0.65
N GLY A 70 -19.83 -7.43 -1.94
CA GLY A 70 -20.29 -8.70 -2.48
C GLY A 70 -19.17 -9.75 -2.63
N PRO A 71 -19.51 -11.02 -2.99
CA PRO A 71 -18.56 -12.14 -3.07
C PRO A 71 -17.46 -11.97 -4.13
N ARG A 72 -17.64 -11.04 -5.08
CA ARG A 72 -16.61 -10.73 -6.06
C ARG A 72 -15.40 -10.05 -5.43
N VAL A 73 -15.57 -9.26 -4.36
CA VAL A 73 -14.50 -8.54 -3.67
C VAL A 73 -13.45 -9.50 -3.09
N PRO A 74 -13.81 -10.51 -2.24
CA PRO A 74 -12.83 -11.48 -1.78
C PRO A 74 -12.24 -12.35 -2.91
N ALA A 75 -12.95 -12.54 -4.02
CA ALA A 75 -12.39 -13.26 -5.18
C ALA A 75 -11.31 -12.44 -5.88
N LEU A 76 -11.49 -11.12 -6.03
CA LEU A 76 -10.45 -10.21 -6.53
C LEU A 76 -9.25 -10.16 -5.59
N HIS A 77 -9.49 -10.08 -4.29
CA HIS A 77 -8.43 -10.09 -3.29
C HIS A 77 -7.59 -11.37 -3.38
N ARG A 78 -8.21 -12.56 -3.47
CA ARG A 78 -7.48 -13.82 -3.69
C ARG A 78 -6.70 -13.83 -5.00
N SER A 79 -7.26 -13.25 -6.07
CA SER A 79 -6.55 -13.13 -7.35
C SER A 79 -5.35 -12.21 -7.23
N HIS A 80 -5.51 -11.07 -6.58
CA HIS A 80 -4.42 -10.14 -6.28
C HIS A 80 -3.31 -10.83 -5.47
N GLN A 81 -3.67 -11.53 -4.39
CA GLN A 81 -2.72 -12.30 -3.59
C GLN A 81 -1.92 -13.30 -4.45
N ARG A 82 -2.59 -14.12 -5.27
CA ARG A 82 -1.90 -15.07 -6.17
C ARG A 82 -0.94 -14.37 -7.14
N HIS A 83 -1.37 -13.27 -7.77
CA HIS A 83 -0.53 -12.54 -8.73
C HIS A 83 0.72 -11.92 -8.10
N HIS A 84 0.67 -11.60 -6.82
CA HIS A 84 1.77 -10.99 -6.08
C HIS A 84 2.50 -11.99 -5.17
N GLY A 85 2.24 -13.28 -5.32
CA GLY A 85 2.89 -14.30 -4.53
C GLY A 85 2.61 -14.19 -3.02
N LEU A 86 1.39 -13.79 -2.64
CA LEU A 86 1.02 -13.62 -1.25
C LEU A 86 0.43 -14.90 -0.68
N GLY A 87 1.02 -15.39 0.41
CA GLY A 87 0.42 -16.45 1.21
C GLY A 87 -0.85 -15.97 1.94
N ALA A 88 -1.76 -16.89 2.16
CA ALA A 88 -2.89 -16.64 3.08
C ALA A 88 -2.33 -16.26 4.46
N GLY A 89 -2.80 -15.16 5.05
CA GLY A 89 -2.35 -14.67 6.37
C GLY A 89 -1.51 -13.39 6.36
N THR A 90 -1.13 -12.85 5.18
CA THR A 90 -0.39 -11.56 5.12
C THR A 90 -1.16 -10.43 5.80
N GLY A 91 -2.47 -10.30 5.53
CA GLY A 91 -3.31 -9.28 6.17
C GLY A 91 -3.40 -9.45 7.69
N GLU A 92 -3.43 -10.70 8.18
CA GLU A 92 -3.39 -10.98 9.62
C GLU A 92 -2.04 -10.59 10.25
N LEU A 93 -0.93 -10.88 9.54
CA LEU A 93 0.41 -10.48 9.95
C LEU A 93 0.52 -8.95 10.05
N LEU A 94 0.06 -8.21 9.03
CA LEU A 94 0.03 -6.75 9.06
C LEU A 94 -0.84 -6.23 10.20
N GLY A 95 -2.01 -6.84 10.44
CA GLY A 95 -2.87 -6.52 11.58
C GLY A 95 -2.18 -6.74 12.94
N ARG A 96 -1.40 -7.82 13.09
CA ARG A 96 -0.58 -8.07 14.30
C ARG A 96 0.51 -7.00 14.45
N LEU A 97 1.22 -6.66 13.36
CA LEU A 97 2.23 -5.59 13.36
C LEU A 97 1.62 -4.25 13.79
N ARG A 98 0.49 -3.86 13.21
CA ARG A 98 -0.22 -2.63 13.59
C ARG A 98 -0.57 -2.63 15.07
N ARG A 99 -1.16 -3.70 15.60
CA ARG A 99 -1.48 -3.79 17.04
C ARG A 99 -0.25 -3.71 17.93
N ALA A 100 0.84 -4.36 17.54
CA ALA A 100 2.08 -4.37 18.33
C ALA A 100 2.82 -3.02 18.27
N THR A 101 2.73 -2.31 17.16
CA THR A 101 3.48 -1.08 16.94
C THR A 101 2.63 0.18 17.06
N GLY A 102 1.29 0.10 16.99
CA GLY A 102 0.43 1.27 16.86
C GLY A 102 0.77 2.16 15.65
N ALA A 103 1.42 1.59 14.64
CA ALA A 103 1.82 2.24 13.39
C ALA A 103 1.18 1.50 12.21
N GLU A 104 0.90 2.21 11.12
CA GLU A 104 0.38 1.56 9.92
C GLU A 104 1.45 0.64 9.32
N ALA A 105 1.03 -0.57 8.95
CA ALA A 105 1.89 -1.61 8.43
C ALA A 105 1.62 -1.86 6.94
N TYR A 106 2.69 -2.14 6.20
CA TYR A 106 2.64 -2.35 4.74
C TYR A 106 3.41 -3.60 4.36
N HIS A 107 2.90 -4.27 3.36
CA HIS A 107 3.61 -5.27 2.59
C HIS A 107 3.84 -4.74 1.19
N THR A 108 5.09 -4.78 0.74
CA THR A 108 5.50 -4.34 -0.60
C THR A 108 6.28 -5.45 -1.29
N ALA A 109 6.21 -5.49 -2.61
CA ALA A 109 6.91 -6.47 -3.43
C ALA A 109 7.59 -5.78 -4.62
N TYR A 110 8.79 -6.26 -4.95
CA TYR A 110 9.45 -6.00 -6.22
C TYR A 110 9.31 -7.24 -7.11
N ARG A 111 8.80 -7.05 -8.32
CA ARG A 111 8.69 -8.07 -9.35
C ARG A 111 8.85 -7.43 -10.74
N ASP A 112 9.63 -8.02 -11.61
CA ASP A 112 9.77 -7.65 -13.03
C ASP A 112 10.01 -6.13 -13.25
N GLY A 113 10.89 -5.52 -12.45
CA GLY A 113 11.23 -4.10 -12.56
C GLY A 113 10.21 -3.15 -11.94
N ARG A 114 9.23 -3.64 -11.19
CA ARG A 114 8.19 -2.81 -10.54
C ARG A 114 8.14 -3.05 -9.04
N ILE A 115 7.94 -1.98 -8.30
CA ILE A 115 7.62 -2.05 -6.87
C ILE A 115 6.14 -1.71 -6.70
N THR A 116 5.46 -2.53 -5.89
CA THR A 116 4.02 -2.39 -5.63
C THR A 116 3.77 -2.47 -4.13
N VAL A 117 3.00 -1.55 -3.57
CA VAL A 117 2.38 -1.71 -2.27
C VAL A 117 1.24 -2.71 -2.43
N VAL A 118 1.42 -3.90 -1.89
CA VAL A 118 0.55 -5.04 -2.15
C VAL A 118 -0.59 -5.10 -1.15
N ASP A 119 -0.30 -4.78 0.12
CA ASP A 119 -1.29 -4.80 1.19
C ASP A 119 -0.90 -3.79 2.29
N THR A 120 -1.88 -3.28 3.01
CA THR A 120 -1.67 -2.29 4.07
C THR A 120 -2.79 -2.34 5.11
N THR A 121 -2.46 -1.89 6.33
CA THR A 121 -3.46 -1.63 7.37
C THR A 121 -3.97 -0.18 7.34
N ALA A 122 -3.35 0.70 6.54
CA ALA A 122 -3.79 2.08 6.41
C ALA A 122 -5.15 2.15 5.70
N PRO A 123 -6.03 3.06 6.11
CA PRO A 123 -7.28 3.32 5.38
C PRO A 123 -6.97 3.75 3.94
N VAL A 124 -7.54 3.05 2.96
CA VAL A 124 -7.30 3.33 1.52
C VAL A 124 -7.84 4.69 1.10
N THR A 125 -8.80 5.22 1.84
CA THR A 125 -9.45 6.51 1.57
C THR A 125 -8.84 7.69 2.31
N ASP A 126 -7.84 7.45 3.13
CA ASP A 126 -7.13 8.54 3.78
C ASP A 126 -6.14 9.17 2.79
N ALA A 127 -6.61 10.19 2.06
CA ALA A 127 -5.78 10.98 1.16
C ALA A 127 -4.59 11.68 1.87
N ALA A 128 -4.61 11.73 3.22
CA ALA A 128 -3.50 12.21 4.02
C ALA A 128 -2.42 11.13 4.20
N HIS A 129 -2.73 9.85 3.93
CA HIS A 129 -1.74 8.78 4.06
C HIS A 129 -0.90 8.66 2.77
N PRO A 130 0.43 8.79 2.85
CA PRO A 130 1.28 8.88 1.65
C PRO A 130 1.41 7.56 0.86
N PHE A 131 0.96 6.43 1.42
CA PHE A 131 1.15 5.10 0.83
C PHE A 131 -0.18 4.38 0.71
N VAL A 132 -0.61 4.16 -0.52
CA VAL A 132 -1.82 3.41 -0.88
C VAL A 132 -1.45 2.16 -1.68
N PRO A 133 -2.26 1.09 -1.67
CA PRO A 133 -2.02 -0.06 -2.53
C PRO A 133 -1.90 0.33 -4.01
N GLY A 134 -0.89 -0.22 -4.69
CA GLY A 134 -0.63 0.06 -6.09
C GLY A 134 0.85 0.27 -6.40
N PRO A 135 1.18 0.73 -7.63
CA PRO A 135 2.55 1.04 -8.03
C PRO A 135 3.21 2.07 -7.10
N GLU A 136 4.47 1.83 -6.75
CA GLU A 136 5.26 2.74 -5.91
C GLU A 136 6.29 3.49 -6.75
N ASP A 137 6.02 4.76 -7.00
CA ASP A 137 6.87 5.63 -7.83
C ASP A 137 7.97 6.34 -7.03
N ARG A 138 7.90 6.28 -5.69
CA ARG A 138 8.80 6.99 -4.75
C ARG A 138 9.76 6.04 -4.04
N ALA A 139 10.06 4.88 -4.62
CA ALA A 139 10.82 3.81 -3.97
C ALA A 139 12.18 4.29 -3.42
N HIS A 140 12.87 5.22 -4.09
CA HIS A 140 14.13 5.78 -3.62
C HIS A 140 13.99 6.65 -2.35
N ALA A 141 12.79 7.13 -2.06
CA ALA A 141 12.47 8.00 -0.92
C ALA A 141 11.67 7.29 0.18
N THR A 142 11.28 6.02 -0.01
CA THR A 142 10.51 5.25 0.96
C THR A 142 11.35 4.17 1.63
N ALA A 143 11.06 3.82 2.89
CA ALA A 143 11.82 2.79 3.59
C ALA A 143 11.66 1.41 2.93
N HIS A 144 10.42 1.04 2.52
CA HIS A 144 10.18 -0.22 1.83
C HIS A 144 10.86 -0.27 0.46
N GLY A 145 10.83 0.83 -0.31
CA GLY A 145 11.53 0.90 -1.58
C GLY A 145 13.05 0.77 -1.43
N LYS A 146 13.64 1.46 -0.44
CA LYS A 146 15.06 1.32 -0.10
C LYS A 146 15.41 -0.11 0.32
N ALA A 147 14.59 -0.76 1.15
CA ALA A 147 14.81 -2.14 1.59
C ALA A 147 14.79 -3.11 0.40
N LEU A 148 13.77 -3.02 -0.46
CA LEU A 148 13.65 -3.82 -1.68
C LEU A 148 14.83 -3.60 -2.63
N LEU A 149 15.13 -2.33 -2.94
CA LEU A 149 16.23 -1.99 -3.85
C LEU A 149 17.60 -2.38 -3.28
N ALA A 150 17.81 -2.29 -1.97
CA ALA A 150 19.05 -2.76 -1.32
C ALA A 150 19.24 -4.27 -1.44
N ALA A 151 18.16 -5.05 -1.40
CA ALA A 151 18.18 -6.51 -1.56
C ALA A 151 18.45 -6.95 -3.00
N LEU A 152 18.17 -6.10 -4.02
CA LEU A 152 18.44 -6.43 -5.40
C LEU A 152 19.94 -6.44 -5.73
N PRO A 153 20.37 -7.26 -6.71
CA PRO A 153 21.67 -7.12 -7.34
C PRO A 153 21.90 -5.70 -7.86
N ARG A 154 23.14 -5.20 -7.73
CA ARG A 154 23.49 -3.82 -8.14
C ARG A 154 23.04 -3.43 -9.55
N PRO A 155 23.21 -4.28 -10.60
CA PRO A 155 22.75 -3.96 -11.94
C PRO A 155 21.24 -3.71 -12.03
N LEU A 156 20.41 -4.56 -11.37
CA LEU A 156 18.95 -4.41 -11.36
C LEU A 156 18.52 -3.16 -10.61
N ARG A 157 19.14 -2.87 -9.46
CA ARG A 157 18.90 -1.66 -8.68
C ARG A 157 19.20 -0.40 -9.49
N ARG A 158 20.38 -0.35 -10.15
CA ARG A 158 20.75 0.80 -11.00
C ARG A 158 19.81 0.98 -12.18
N ARG A 159 19.41 -0.11 -12.82
CA ARG A 159 18.42 -0.08 -13.89
C ARG A 159 17.11 0.50 -13.40
N TYR A 160 16.60 0.01 -12.26
CA TYR A 160 15.36 0.53 -11.65
C TYR A 160 15.43 2.04 -11.42
N LEU A 161 16.51 2.53 -10.80
CA LEU A 161 16.68 3.97 -10.52
C LEU A 161 16.80 4.81 -11.79
N ALA A 162 17.41 4.27 -12.86
CA ALA A 162 17.50 4.95 -14.15
C ALA A 162 16.15 5.03 -14.87
N GLU A 163 15.34 3.97 -14.79
CA GLU A 163 14.02 3.89 -15.45
C GLU A 163 12.96 4.73 -14.73
N HIS A 164 12.97 4.75 -13.38
CA HIS A 164 11.94 5.43 -12.58
C HIS A 164 12.36 6.84 -12.13
N GLY A 165 13.65 7.15 -12.23
CA GLY A 165 14.21 8.42 -11.78
C GLY A 165 14.33 8.52 -10.25
N MET A 166 14.80 9.68 -9.79
CA MET A 166 15.00 9.99 -8.38
C MET A 166 14.53 11.43 -8.10
N ALA A 167 13.22 11.65 -8.27
CA ALA A 167 12.60 12.97 -8.07
C ALA A 167 12.75 13.43 -6.61
N ARG A 168 12.92 14.72 -6.42
CA ARG A 168 12.96 15.35 -5.09
C ARG A 168 11.55 15.58 -4.58
N PHE A 169 11.19 14.98 -3.45
CA PHE A 169 9.92 15.21 -2.75
C PHE A 169 10.09 16.15 -1.56
N THR A 170 11.23 16.05 -0.87
CA THR A 170 11.60 16.91 0.26
C THR A 170 13.08 17.28 0.17
N GLU A 171 13.54 18.12 1.08
CA GLU A 171 14.98 18.43 1.18
C GLU A 171 15.82 17.21 1.61
N ARG A 172 15.19 16.21 2.23
CA ARG A 172 15.84 14.99 2.71
C ARG A 172 15.90 13.87 1.68
N THR A 173 15.17 13.98 0.58
CA THR A 173 15.14 12.96 -0.47
C THR A 173 16.53 12.71 -1.04
N ILE A 174 16.94 11.46 -1.14
CA ILE A 174 18.15 11.05 -1.87
C ILE A 174 17.87 11.15 -3.37
N THR A 175 18.63 12.00 -4.07
CA THR A 175 18.42 12.31 -5.49
C THR A 175 19.61 11.96 -6.38
N SER A 176 20.67 11.33 -5.82
CA SER A 176 21.81 10.86 -6.62
C SER A 176 22.05 9.36 -6.45
N ALA A 177 22.41 8.70 -7.55
CA ALA A 177 22.67 7.27 -7.58
C ALA A 177 23.82 6.87 -6.65
N GLU A 178 24.88 7.69 -6.52
CA GLU A 178 26.01 7.43 -5.64
C GLU A 178 25.58 7.41 -4.16
N ARG A 179 24.80 8.42 -3.76
CA ARG A 179 24.24 8.50 -2.39
C ARG A 179 23.30 7.34 -2.12
N PHE A 180 22.51 6.93 -3.12
CA PHE A 180 21.63 5.78 -2.99
C PHE A 180 22.41 4.46 -2.84
N GLU A 181 23.50 4.27 -3.59
CA GLU A 181 24.36 3.08 -3.44
C GLU A 181 24.99 3.00 -2.04
N ALA A 182 25.42 4.13 -1.48
CA ALA A 182 25.90 4.20 -0.10
C ALA A 182 24.78 3.85 0.91
N GLU A 183 23.58 4.39 0.69
CA GLU A 183 22.40 4.05 1.51
C GLU A 183 22.04 2.55 1.39
N ALA A 184 22.03 2.00 0.18
CA ALA A 184 21.75 0.58 -0.03
C ALA A 184 22.82 -0.32 0.63
N ALA A 185 24.08 0.08 0.66
CA ALA A 185 25.14 -0.63 1.40
C ALA A 185 24.85 -0.60 2.90
N ARG A 186 24.51 0.58 3.45
CA ARG A 186 24.14 0.74 4.87
C ARG A 186 22.92 -0.12 5.23
N VAL A 187 21.88 -0.16 4.37
CA VAL A 187 20.69 -0.99 4.59
C VAL A 187 21.04 -2.48 4.66
N ARG A 188 21.91 -2.96 3.78
CA ARG A 188 22.36 -4.37 3.80
C ARG A 188 23.16 -4.71 5.06
N ASP A 189 24.03 -3.81 5.51
CA ASP A 189 24.83 -3.97 6.71
C ASP A 189 23.96 -3.99 7.98
N GLN A 190 23.00 -3.07 8.09
CA GLN A 190 22.13 -2.93 9.25
C GLN A 190 20.92 -3.88 9.26
N GLY A 191 20.57 -4.46 8.10
CA GLY A 191 19.41 -5.33 7.92
C GLY A 191 18.04 -4.61 7.91
N PHE A 192 18.02 -3.27 7.88
CA PHE A 192 16.78 -2.49 7.81
C PHE A 192 17.00 -1.15 7.10
N ALA A 193 15.94 -0.60 6.53
CA ALA A 193 15.93 0.71 5.91
C ALA A 193 15.08 1.70 6.72
N VAL A 194 15.46 2.96 6.73
CA VAL A 194 14.69 4.06 7.32
C VAL A 194 14.55 5.18 6.29
N SER A 195 13.37 5.78 6.24
CA SER A 195 13.09 6.99 5.48
C SER A 195 12.52 8.03 6.44
N VAL A 196 13.32 9.05 6.78
CA VAL A 196 12.93 10.10 7.72
C VAL A 196 12.48 11.33 6.94
N GLY A 197 11.18 11.45 6.68
CA GLY A 197 10.64 12.61 5.99
C GLY A 197 11.16 12.77 4.55
N GLU A 198 11.53 11.67 3.85
CA GLU A 198 12.10 11.73 2.51
C GLU A 198 11.04 11.75 1.41
N ALA A 199 9.96 10.98 1.56
CA ALA A 199 8.81 10.99 0.65
C ALA A 199 7.74 12.00 1.07
N ASP A 200 7.60 12.20 2.37
CA ASP A 200 6.67 13.15 3.01
C ASP A 200 7.29 13.60 4.35
N PRO A 201 7.43 14.92 4.60
CA PRO A 201 8.09 15.42 5.81
C PRO A 201 7.35 15.04 7.11
N ALA A 202 6.05 14.77 7.04
CA ALA A 202 5.23 14.39 8.20
C ALA A 202 5.47 12.96 8.67
N TYR A 203 5.97 12.07 7.78
CA TYR A 203 6.07 10.65 8.05
C TYR A 203 7.50 10.12 8.05
N THR A 204 7.75 9.17 8.95
CA THR A 204 8.96 8.36 8.98
C THR A 204 8.57 6.89 8.91
N CYS A 205 9.29 6.15 8.08
CA CYS A 205 9.04 4.74 7.84
C CYS A 205 10.28 3.91 8.18
N LEU A 206 10.06 2.69 8.65
CA LEU A 206 11.08 1.67 8.86
C LEU A 206 10.66 0.40 8.14
N ALA A 207 11.60 -0.25 7.42
CA ALA A 207 11.33 -1.44 6.64
C ALA A 207 12.44 -2.48 6.77
N VAL A 208 12.05 -3.75 6.62
CA VAL A 208 12.95 -4.90 6.47
C VAL A 208 12.62 -5.62 5.18
N ALA A 209 13.65 -6.00 4.41
CA ALA A 209 13.48 -6.92 3.30
C ALA A 209 13.32 -8.34 3.85
N LEU A 210 12.47 -9.13 3.19
CA LEU A 210 12.27 -10.54 3.53
C LEU A 210 13.28 -11.40 2.75
N PRO A 211 13.68 -12.57 3.28
CA PRO A 211 14.51 -13.51 2.55
C PRO A 211 13.88 -13.89 1.21
N GLU A 212 14.70 -13.92 0.16
CA GLU A 212 14.27 -14.39 -1.16
C GLU A 212 13.86 -15.87 -1.11
N ARG A 213 12.78 -16.22 -1.79
CA ARG A 213 12.20 -17.57 -1.77
C ARG A 213 12.35 -18.34 -3.08
N GLY A 214 13.15 -17.83 -4.02
CA GLY A 214 13.43 -18.50 -5.29
C GLY A 214 12.39 -18.27 -6.39
N ASP A 215 11.38 -17.42 -6.15
CA ASP A 215 10.34 -17.05 -7.10
C ASP A 215 10.65 -15.77 -7.89
N GLY A 216 11.84 -15.18 -7.66
CA GLY A 216 12.25 -13.91 -8.28
C GLY A 216 11.51 -12.68 -7.74
N ILE A 217 10.72 -12.83 -6.68
CA ILE A 217 10.00 -11.75 -6.03
C ILE A 217 10.74 -11.38 -4.73
N VAL A 218 11.07 -10.11 -4.57
CA VAL A 218 11.62 -9.59 -3.32
C VAL A 218 10.50 -8.88 -2.56
N HIS A 219 10.31 -9.27 -1.31
CA HIS A 219 9.28 -8.72 -0.43
C HIS A 219 9.89 -7.84 0.66
N ALA A 220 9.11 -6.87 1.15
CA ALA A 220 9.45 -6.10 2.34
C ALA A 220 8.23 -5.88 3.23
N LEU A 221 8.46 -5.88 4.54
CA LEU A 221 7.52 -5.40 5.54
C LEU A 221 7.97 -4.04 6.04
N SER A 222 7.04 -3.11 6.20
CA SER A 222 7.34 -1.78 6.72
C SER A 222 6.25 -1.26 7.65
N VAL A 223 6.63 -0.30 8.47
CA VAL A 223 5.73 0.48 9.32
C VAL A 223 5.95 1.96 9.09
N SER A 224 4.87 2.74 9.14
CA SER A 224 4.86 4.19 8.97
C SER A 224 4.17 4.86 10.14
N LEU A 225 4.75 5.96 10.62
CA LEU A 225 4.22 6.75 11.73
C LEU A 225 4.64 8.22 11.59
N PRO A 226 3.99 9.14 12.32
CA PRO A 226 4.41 10.54 12.35
C PRO A 226 5.88 10.69 12.77
N THR A 227 6.62 11.54 12.06
CA THR A 227 8.06 11.76 12.29
C THR A 227 8.39 12.16 13.73
N ALA A 228 7.50 12.91 14.40
CA ALA A 228 7.67 13.32 15.79
C ALA A 228 7.75 12.13 16.78
N ASP A 229 7.13 11.00 16.45
CA ASP A 229 7.06 9.83 17.33
C ASP A 229 8.19 8.83 17.09
N PHE A 230 8.87 8.91 15.94
CA PHE A 230 9.79 7.90 15.50
C PHE A 230 11.02 7.72 16.42
N ALA A 231 11.66 8.82 16.80
CA ALA A 231 12.93 8.77 17.55
C ALA A 231 12.82 7.97 18.86
N ARG A 232 11.68 8.09 19.56
CA ARG A 232 11.43 7.39 20.83
C ARG A 232 11.09 5.91 20.64
N ARG A 233 10.67 5.50 19.44
CA ARG A 233 10.07 4.19 19.17
C ARG A 233 10.86 3.33 18.20
N GLN A 234 11.96 3.84 17.64
CA GLN A 234 12.73 3.17 16.61
C GLN A 234 13.16 1.75 17.00
N GLY A 235 13.64 1.55 18.23
CA GLY A 235 14.07 0.25 18.74
C GLY A 235 12.93 -0.78 18.78
N ASP A 236 11.78 -0.38 19.31
CA ASP A 236 10.59 -1.24 19.41
C ASP A 236 10.02 -1.60 18.04
N LEU A 237 9.95 -0.61 17.13
CA LEU A 237 9.50 -0.81 15.75
C LEU A 237 10.40 -1.80 15.00
N ARG A 238 11.74 -1.64 15.12
CA ARG A 238 12.70 -2.55 14.53
C ARG A 238 12.52 -3.97 15.10
N ALA A 239 12.43 -4.11 16.42
CA ALA A 239 12.24 -5.41 17.06
C ALA A 239 10.92 -6.07 16.63
N ALA A 240 9.83 -5.31 16.47
CA ALA A 240 8.55 -5.84 16.00
C ALA A 240 8.64 -6.34 14.56
N LEU A 241 9.26 -5.58 13.65
CA LEU A 241 9.45 -5.99 12.26
C LEU A 241 10.33 -7.24 12.15
N VAL A 242 11.47 -7.29 12.85
CA VAL A 242 12.38 -8.45 12.82
C VAL A 242 11.66 -9.71 13.33
N ARG A 243 10.86 -9.60 14.40
CA ARG A 243 10.05 -10.73 14.89
C ARG A 243 8.97 -11.19 13.92
N ALA A 244 8.47 -10.30 13.07
CA ALA A 244 7.44 -10.63 12.09
C ALA A 244 7.98 -11.34 10.84
N VAL A 245 9.28 -11.26 10.56
CA VAL A 245 9.89 -11.86 9.35
C VAL A 245 9.68 -13.38 9.27
N PRO A 246 9.90 -14.19 10.32
CA PRO A 246 9.67 -15.64 10.28
C PRO A 246 8.20 -16.01 10.06
N ASP A 247 7.27 -15.15 10.50
CA ASP A 247 5.82 -15.38 10.40
C ASP A 247 5.25 -14.99 9.02
N PHE A 248 6.09 -14.47 8.11
CA PHE A 248 5.63 -14.13 6.78
C PHE A 248 5.19 -15.40 6.04
N PRO A 249 3.93 -15.48 5.57
CA PRO A 249 3.38 -16.70 5.02
C PRO A 249 4.21 -17.27 3.88
N ALA A 250 4.46 -18.57 3.91
CA ALA A 250 5.03 -19.26 2.75
C ALA A 250 4.07 -19.12 1.57
N LEU A 251 4.64 -18.89 0.40
CA LEU A 251 3.85 -18.94 -0.83
C LEU A 251 3.33 -20.35 -1.03
N PRO A 252 2.11 -20.56 -1.54
CA PRO A 252 1.68 -21.87 -1.97
C PRO A 252 2.65 -22.37 -3.05
N GLU A 253 3.16 -23.57 -2.86
CA GLU A 253 3.86 -24.31 -3.93
C GLU A 253 2.87 -24.49 -5.08
N PHE A 254 3.27 -24.11 -6.31
CA PHE A 254 2.49 -24.31 -7.53
C PHE A 254 2.87 -25.62 -8.19
#